data_72ebe28b9e3822049bd6cea6899b10b7
#
_entry.id   72ebe28b9e3822049bd6cea6899b10b7
#
_cell.length_a   1.000
_cell.length_b   1.000
_cell.length_c   1.000
_cell.angle_alpha   90.00
_cell.angle_beta   90.00
_cell.angle_gamma   90.00
#
_symmetry.space_group_name_H-M   'P 1'
#
loop_
_entity.id
_entity.type
_entity.pdbx_description
1 polymer ?
#
loop_
_entity_poly.entity_id
_entity_poly.type
_entity_poly.pdbx_seq_one_letter_code
_entity_poly.pdbx_strand_id
1 'polypeptide(L)'
;MTVTDNNSGELLFYTDGNNVFNRLHQLMTNGNALNGNSNLNQAVAGAPVPGSDGQYYIFTKSGGNLLYHVVDINLQGGAPADAPALGAVSQKNQATGITNINEAMLALETGANPYRYWLLLQDNTSGDINLYEIGAGGVFTLTSTFTPPAPTTAGNFAFHRPSGTLAIS
;
A
#
# COMPACT_ATOMS: atom_id res chain seq x y z
N MET A 1 5.38 -3.10 6.15
CA MET A 1 3.93 -3.42 6.09
C MET A 1 3.73 -4.92 6.21
N THR A 2 2.70 -5.37 6.91
CA THR A 2 2.35 -6.78 7.09
C THR A 2 0.89 -6.98 6.70
N VAL A 3 0.58 -8.05 6.00
CA VAL A 3 -0.79 -8.43 5.60
C VAL A 3 -1.11 -9.80 6.20
N THR A 4 -2.25 -9.87 6.85
CA THR A 4 -2.78 -11.08 7.48
C THR A 4 -4.15 -11.40 6.92
N ASP A 5 -4.54 -12.66 6.97
CA ASP A 5 -5.89 -13.08 6.66
C ASP A 5 -6.85 -12.54 7.75
N ASN A 6 -7.93 -11.89 7.33
CA ASN A 6 -8.87 -11.23 8.24
C ASN A 6 -9.67 -12.22 9.11
N ASN A 7 -9.81 -13.47 8.69
CA ASN A 7 -10.58 -14.48 9.40
C ASN A 7 -9.73 -15.31 10.35
N SER A 8 -8.57 -15.77 9.87
CA SER A 8 -7.67 -16.63 10.65
C SER A 8 -6.60 -15.86 11.42
N GLY A 9 -6.28 -14.62 11.00
CA GLY A 9 -5.15 -13.85 11.50
C GLY A 9 -3.78 -14.34 11.04
N GLU A 10 -3.74 -15.36 10.18
CA GLU A 10 -2.49 -15.90 9.66
C GLU A 10 -1.75 -14.91 8.76
N LEU A 11 -0.43 -14.94 8.85
CA LEU A 11 0.43 -14.14 7.97
C LEU A 11 0.24 -14.57 6.51
N LEU A 12 -0.08 -13.63 5.63
CA LEU A 12 -0.09 -13.84 4.20
C LEU A 12 1.25 -13.45 3.57
N PHE A 13 1.69 -12.23 3.82
CA PHE A 13 2.98 -11.71 3.37
C PHE A 13 3.36 -10.44 4.13
N TYR A 14 4.61 -10.01 3.96
CA TYR A 14 5.06 -8.71 4.45
C TYR A 14 6.11 -8.11 3.51
N THR A 15 6.35 -6.81 3.65
CA THR A 15 7.31 -6.08 2.82
C THR A 15 8.00 -4.96 3.59
N ASP A 16 9.25 -4.70 3.24
CA ASP A 16 10.05 -3.53 3.66
C ASP A 16 10.00 -2.37 2.65
N GLY A 17 9.25 -2.53 1.55
CA GLY A 17 9.18 -1.58 0.45
C GLY A 17 10.15 -1.85 -0.69
N ASN A 18 11.16 -2.68 -0.49
CA ASN A 18 12.10 -3.13 -1.52
C ASN A 18 11.89 -4.60 -1.88
N ASN A 19 11.48 -5.40 -0.89
CA ASN A 19 11.27 -6.84 -1.04
C ASN A 19 9.94 -7.24 -0.44
N VAL A 20 9.33 -8.29 -1.00
CA VAL A 20 8.13 -8.93 -0.46
C VAL A 20 8.51 -10.34 -0.02
N PHE A 21 8.10 -10.70 1.19
CA PHE A 21 8.34 -12.00 1.79
C PHE A 21 7.02 -12.73 2.02
N ASN A 22 6.98 -14.01 1.71
CA ASN A 22 5.81 -14.86 1.90
C ASN A 22 5.62 -15.26 3.38
N ARG A 23 4.56 -16.01 3.68
CA ARG A 23 4.24 -16.49 5.03
C ARG A 23 5.30 -17.40 5.66
N LEU A 24 6.20 -17.98 4.84
CA LEU A 24 7.32 -18.79 5.32
C LEU A 24 8.61 -17.98 5.52
N HIS A 25 8.51 -16.64 5.49
CA HIS A 25 9.64 -15.71 5.62
C HIS A 25 10.69 -15.84 4.49
N GLN A 26 10.29 -16.36 3.36
CA GLN A 26 11.13 -16.47 2.16
C GLN A 26 10.81 -15.34 1.20
N LEU A 27 11.80 -14.92 0.42
CA LEU A 27 11.58 -13.96 -0.64
C LEU A 27 10.50 -14.51 -1.60
N MET A 28 9.42 -13.74 -1.76
CA MET A 28 8.32 -14.11 -2.64
C MET A 28 8.77 -14.12 -4.10
N THR A 29 8.22 -15.01 -4.91
CA THR A 29 8.50 -15.03 -6.34
C THR A 29 8.27 -13.66 -6.96
N ASN A 30 9.24 -13.13 -7.69
CA ASN A 30 9.30 -11.78 -8.25
C ASN A 30 9.21 -10.64 -7.20
N GLY A 31 9.35 -10.95 -5.91
CA GLY A 31 9.19 -10.01 -4.79
C GLY A 31 10.39 -9.12 -4.49
N ASN A 32 11.45 -9.16 -5.29
CA ASN A 32 12.63 -8.32 -5.12
C ASN A 32 12.55 -7.01 -5.93
N ALA A 33 13.35 -6.03 -5.58
CA ALA A 33 13.53 -4.77 -6.34
C ALA A 33 12.21 -4.04 -6.63
N LEU A 34 11.38 -3.90 -5.63
CA LEU A 34 10.30 -2.93 -5.63
C LEU A 34 10.93 -1.55 -5.39
N ASN A 35 10.97 -0.69 -6.35
CA ASN A 35 11.67 0.61 -6.30
C ASN A 35 11.16 1.55 -5.19
N GLY A 36 10.94 1.02 -3.98
CA GLY A 36 10.66 1.76 -2.78
C GLY A 36 11.92 2.24 -2.08
N ASN A 37 11.76 2.79 -0.89
CA ASN A 37 12.87 3.24 -0.06
C ASN A 37 12.62 2.84 1.40
N SER A 38 13.29 1.80 1.85
CA SER A 38 13.18 1.26 3.22
C SER A 38 13.69 2.23 4.32
N ASN A 39 14.38 3.31 3.93
CA ASN A 39 14.86 4.34 4.87
C ASN A 39 13.80 5.41 5.19
N LEU A 40 12.65 5.38 4.55
CA LEU A 40 11.53 6.28 4.85
C LEU A 40 10.72 5.76 6.04
N ASN A 41 10.19 6.69 6.85
CA ASN A 41 9.40 6.32 8.04
C ASN A 41 8.08 5.62 7.70
N GLN A 42 7.47 5.97 6.55
CA GLN A 42 6.26 5.34 6.01
C GLN A 42 6.49 4.93 4.55
N ALA A 43 7.44 4.02 4.36
CA ALA A 43 7.88 3.60 3.04
C ALA A 43 6.81 2.90 2.21
N VAL A 44 5.75 2.37 2.86
CA VAL A 44 4.80 1.44 2.23
C VAL A 44 3.40 1.63 2.79
N ALA A 45 2.40 1.63 1.91
CA ALA A 45 1.00 1.41 2.23
C ALA A 45 0.47 0.22 1.42
N GLY A 46 -0.65 -0.36 1.81
CA GLY A 46 -1.25 -1.44 1.04
C GLY A 46 -2.74 -1.57 1.27
N ALA A 47 -3.42 -2.09 0.27
CA ALA A 47 -4.86 -2.35 0.29
C ALA A 47 -5.18 -3.59 -0.57
N PRO A 48 -6.28 -4.31 -0.29
CA PRO A 48 -6.80 -5.28 -1.23
C PRO A 48 -7.12 -4.63 -2.58
N VAL A 49 -6.99 -5.40 -3.67
CA VAL A 49 -7.42 -4.96 -5.00
C VAL A 49 -8.94 -5.10 -5.07
N PRO A 50 -9.68 -3.99 -5.32
CA PRO A 50 -11.14 -4.05 -5.38
C PRO A 50 -11.64 -5.06 -6.41
N GLY A 51 -12.57 -5.91 -5.99
CA GLY A 51 -13.19 -6.92 -6.86
C GLY A 51 -12.30 -8.13 -7.16
N SER A 52 -11.12 -8.25 -6.55
CA SER A 52 -10.24 -9.40 -6.69
C SER A 52 -10.09 -10.11 -5.35
N ASP A 53 -10.18 -11.43 -5.37
CA ASP A 53 -9.92 -12.26 -4.20
C ASP A 53 -8.44 -12.66 -4.16
N GLY A 54 -7.79 -12.36 -3.04
CA GLY A 54 -6.39 -12.70 -2.80
C GLY A 54 -5.36 -11.84 -3.53
N GLN A 55 -5.76 -10.70 -4.11
CA GLN A 55 -4.84 -9.72 -4.67
C GLN A 55 -4.75 -8.47 -3.79
N TYR A 56 -3.52 -7.94 -3.68
CA TYR A 56 -3.22 -6.79 -2.84
C TYR A 56 -2.32 -5.81 -3.58
N TYR A 57 -2.67 -4.53 -3.49
CA TYR A 57 -1.74 -3.46 -3.85
C TYR A 57 -0.71 -3.25 -2.75
N ILE A 58 0.52 -3.03 -3.16
CA ILE A 58 1.59 -2.42 -2.36
C ILE A 58 1.91 -1.08 -3.02
N PHE A 59 1.84 0.00 -2.27
CA PHE A 59 2.23 1.33 -2.71
C PHE A 59 3.60 1.66 -2.16
N THR A 60 4.49 2.16 -3.02
CA THR A 60 5.83 2.60 -2.63
C THR A 60 6.13 3.98 -3.23
N LYS A 61 7.04 4.69 -2.57
CA LYS A 61 7.53 5.98 -3.06
C LYS A 61 8.91 5.81 -3.68
N SER A 62 9.05 6.26 -4.93
CA SER A 62 10.33 6.33 -5.64
C SER A 62 10.63 7.78 -6.05
N GLY A 63 11.58 8.41 -5.37
CA GLY A 63 11.74 9.86 -5.46
C GLY A 63 10.48 10.59 -5.01
N GLY A 64 9.86 11.37 -5.88
CA GLY A 64 8.56 12.02 -5.63
C GLY A 64 7.37 11.28 -6.22
N ASN A 65 7.54 10.10 -6.82
CA ASN A 65 6.50 9.39 -7.55
C ASN A 65 5.91 8.26 -6.71
N LEU A 66 4.59 8.08 -6.81
CA LEU A 66 3.90 6.91 -6.29
C LEU A 66 3.98 5.77 -7.31
N LEU A 67 4.46 4.63 -6.88
CA LEU A 67 4.41 3.37 -7.63
C LEU A 67 3.44 2.41 -6.95
N TYR A 68 2.87 1.49 -7.73
CA TYR A 68 2.15 0.35 -7.17
C TYR A 68 2.72 -0.98 -7.67
N HIS A 69 2.47 -2.01 -6.89
CA HIS A 69 2.79 -3.40 -7.17
C HIS A 69 1.57 -4.24 -6.82
N VAL A 70 1.41 -5.39 -7.46
CA VAL A 70 0.33 -6.32 -7.14
C VAL A 70 0.92 -7.62 -6.64
N VAL A 71 0.55 -8.01 -5.43
CA VAL A 71 0.78 -9.34 -4.87
C VAL A 71 -0.48 -10.17 -5.12
N ASP A 72 -0.31 -11.38 -5.64
CA ASP A 72 -1.37 -12.36 -5.76
C ASP A 72 -1.00 -13.59 -4.94
N ILE A 73 -1.73 -13.81 -3.83
CA ILE A 73 -1.45 -14.92 -2.90
C ILE A 73 -1.93 -16.28 -3.43
N ASN A 74 -2.75 -16.29 -4.49
CA ASN A 74 -3.26 -17.52 -5.11
C ASN A 74 -2.25 -18.16 -6.07
N LEU A 75 -1.23 -17.42 -6.48
CA LEU A 75 -0.17 -17.95 -7.33
C LEU A 75 0.70 -18.92 -6.54
N GLN A 76 1.11 -20.02 -7.18
CA GLN A 76 1.90 -21.08 -6.54
C GLN A 76 3.21 -20.58 -5.94
N GLY A 77 3.86 -19.61 -6.58
CA GLY A 77 5.01 -18.88 -6.01
C GLY A 77 6.23 -19.75 -5.71
N GLY A 78 6.43 -20.82 -6.48
CA GLY A 78 7.52 -21.78 -6.28
C GLY A 78 7.21 -22.88 -5.25
N ALA A 79 6.03 -22.89 -4.63
CA ALA A 79 5.59 -24.01 -3.82
C ALA A 79 5.35 -25.25 -4.70
N PRO A 80 5.51 -26.50 -4.18
CA PRO A 80 5.06 -27.70 -4.86
C PRO A 80 3.59 -27.63 -5.27
N ALA A 81 3.20 -28.31 -6.35
CA ALA A 81 1.86 -28.22 -6.92
C ALA A 81 0.74 -28.68 -5.96
N ASP A 82 1.09 -29.56 -5.03
CA ASP A 82 0.21 -30.14 -3.99
C ASP A 82 0.27 -29.38 -2.65
N ALA A 83 1.14 -28.36 -2.54
CA ALA A 83 1.27 -27.55 -1.37
C ALA A 83 0.46 -26.24 -1.49
N PRO A 84 0.06 -25.63 -0.37
CA PRO A 84 -0.60 -24.33 -0.39
C PRO A 84 0.28 -23.25 -1.06
N ALA A 85 -0.36 -22.44 -1.92
CA ALA A 85 0.30 -21.36 -2.66
C ALA A 85 1.10 -20.42 -1.73
N LEU A 86 2.26 -19.98 -2.16
CA LEU A 86 3.12 -19.02 -1.45
C LEU A 86 2.98 -17.59 -1.97
N GLY A 87 2.22 -17.39 -3.05
CA GLY A 87 2.01 -16.10 -3.69
C GLY A 87 3.18 -15.65 -4.57
N ALA A 88 2.90 -14.66 -5.38
CA ALA A 88 3.91 -14.01 -6.21
C ALA A 88 3.57 -12.51 -6.40
N VAL A 89 4.58 -11.70 -6.69
CA VAL A 89 4.37 -10.34 -7.18
C VAL A 89 4.06 -10.43 -8.68
N SER A 90 2.79 -10.25 -9.04
CA SER A 90 2.28 -10.37 -10.41
C SER A 90 2.55 -9.13 -11.24
N GLN A 91 2.57 -7.95 -10.62
CA GLN A 91 2.94 -6.67 -11.25
C GLN A 91 3.90 -5.92 -10.34
N LYS A 92 4.90 -5.27 -10.92
CA LYS A 92 5.95 -4.58 -10.17
C LYS A 92 6.29 -3.24 -10.81
N ASN A 93 6.52 -2.22 -9.96
CA ASN A 93 7.01 -0.89 -10.36
C ASN A 93 6.11 -0.19 -11.38
N GLN A 94 4.79 -0.33 -11.23
CA GLN A 94 3.83 0.31 -12.11
C GLN A 94 3.65 1.77 -11.70
N ALA A 95 3.72 2.69 -12.67
CA ALA A 95 3.49 4.10 -12.42
C ALA A 95 2.00 4.38 -12.22
N THR A 96 1.67 5.13 -11.16
CA THR A 96 0.29 5.61 -10.93
C THR A 96 -0.02 6.90 -11.67
N GLY A 97 1.01 7.64 -12.11
CA GLY A 97 0.88 9.03 -12.59
C GLY A 97 0.82 10.06 -11.46
N ILE A 98 0.72 9.64 -10.20
CA ILE A 98 0.71 10.53 -9.02
C ILE A 98 2.15 10.87 -8.66
N THR A 99 2.45 12.17 -8.59
CA THR A 99 3.81 12.68 -8.38
C THR A 99 3.83 13.69 -7.24
N ASN A 100 5.04 14.12 -6.87
CA ASN A 100 5.27 15.12 -5.83
C ASN A 100 4.71 14.74 -4.45
N ILE A 101 4.72 13.45 -4.13
CA ILE A 101 4.25 12.96 -2.83
C ILE A 101 5.35 13.02 -1.77
N ASN A 102 4.94 13.30 -0.52
CA ASN A 102 5.77 13.14 0.66
C ASN A 102 5.83 11.65 1.05
N GLU A 103 6.57 11.32 2.11
CA GLU A 103 6.66 9.94 2.62
C GLU A 103 5.41 9.47 3.36
N ALA A 104 4.58 10.40 3.84
CA ALA A 104 3.35 10.08 4.55
C ALA A 104 2.29 9.52 3.58
N MET A 105 2.00 8.24 3.71
CA MET A 105 0.93 7.56 2.98
C MET A 105 0.17 6.60 3.89
N LEU A 106 -1.15 6.52 3.69
CA LEU A 106 -2.02 5.65 4.47
C LEU A 106 -3.12 5.09 3.57
N ALA A 107 -3.28 3.78 3.56
CA ALA A 107 -4.43 3.12 2.95
C ALA A 107 -5.49 2.83 4.01
N LEU A 108 -6.74 3.11 3.68
CA LEU A 108 -7.91 2.96 4.55
C LEU A 108 -8.98 2.14 3.85
N GLU A 109 -9.71 1.37 4.64
CA GLU A 109 -10.93 0.69 4.21
C GLU A 109 -12.14 1.40 4.82
N THR A 110 -13.19 1.61 4.03
CA THR A 110 -14.48 2.05 4.53
C THR A 110 -15.37 0.83 4.74
N GLY A 111 -16.00 0.74 5.91
CA GLY A 111 -16.89 -0.37 6.25
C GLY A 111 -18.23 -0.38 5.49
N ALA A 112 -18.34 0.33 4.37
CA ALA A 112 -19.53 0.35 3.52
C ALA A 112 -19.52 -0.83 2.53
N ASN A 113 -20.68 -1.45 2.30
CA ASN A 113 -20.83 -2.48 1.28
C ASN A 113 -21.36 -1.84 -0.02
N PRO A 114 -20.61 -1.89 -1.17
CA PRO A 114 -19.32 -2.55 -1.34
C PRO A 114 -18.17 -1.82 -0.61
N TYR A 115 -17.23 -2.58 -0.11
CA TYR A 115 -16.02 -2.04 0.51
C TYR A 115 -15.26 -1.16 -0.48
N ARG A 116 -14.92 0.05 -0.04
CA ARG A 116 -14.07 0.97 -0.77
C ARG A 116 -12.75 1.13 -0.04
N TYR A 117 -11.69 1.29 -0.82
CA TYR A 117 -10.36 1.53 -0.30
C TYR A 117 -9.90 2.91 -0.74
N TRP A 118 -9.25 3.60 0.17
CA TRP A 118 -8.78 4.95 0.00
C TRP A 118 -7.29 5.02 0.27
N LEU A 119 -6.61 5.89 -0.48
CA LEU A 119 -5.21 6.19 -0.27
C LEU A 119 -5.07 7.69 0.04
N LEU A 120 -4.59 8.00 1.24
CA LEU A 120 -4.24 9.35 1.64
C LEU A 120 -2.76 9.58 1.34
N LEU A 121 -2.47 10.66 0.64
CA LEU A 121 -1.13 11.09 0.28
C LEU A 121 -0.96 12.56 0.62
N GLN A 122 0.21 12.92 1.15
CA GLN A 122 0.57 14.31 1.35
C GLN A 122 1.36 14.83 0.14
N ASP A 123 0.97 15.99 -0.40
CA ASP A 123 1.76 16.72 -1.39
C ASP A 123 3.02 17.31 -0.73
N ASN A 124 4.16 17.10 -1.37
CA ASN A 124 5.47 17.49 -0.81
C ASN A 124 5.74 19.01 -0.87
N THR A 125 5.01 19.74 -1.71
CA THR A 125 5.19 21.19 -1.89
C THR A 125 4.15 21.99 -1.11
N SER A 126 2.85 21.68 -1.30
CA SER A 126 1.77 22.42 -0.67
C SER A 126 1.47 21.94 0.76
N GLY A 127 1.83 20.69 1.08
CA GLY A 127 1.44 20.05 2.32
C GLY A 127 -0.02 19.57 2.32
N ASP A 128 -0.74 19.73 1.22
CA ASP A 128 -2.11 19.26 1.08
C ASP A 128 -2.21 17.75 1.26
N ILE A 129 -3.33 17.30 1.82
CA ILE A 129 -3.65 15.89 1.93
C ILE A 129 -4.64 15.54 0.82
N ASN A 130 -4.21 14.70 -0.09
CA ASN A 130 -4.98 14.22 -1.22
C ASN A 130 -5.57 12.84 -0.91
N LEU A 131 -6.87 12.69 -1.12
CA LEU A 131 -7.61 11.45 -0.96
C LEU A 131 -7.92 10.85 -2.32
N TYR A 132 -7.38 9.66 -2.57
CA TYR A 132 -7.62 8.89 -3.80
C TYR A 132 -8.48 7.66 -3.50
N GLU A 133 -9.52 7.43 -4.30
CA GLU A 133 -10.22 6.15 -4.32
C GLU A 133 -9.37 5.12 -5.07
N ILE A 134 -9.18 3.95 -4.45
CA ILE A 134 -8.43 2.85 -5.03
C ILE A 134 -9.39 1.99 -5.85
N GLY A 135 -9.20 1.96 -7.16
CA GLY A 135 -9.94 1.11 -8.09
C GLY A 135 -9.17 -0.14 -8.51
N ALA A 136 -9.83 -1.03 -9.20
CA ALA A 136 -9.19 -2.17 -9.84
C ALA A 136 -8.32 -1.75 -11.03
N GLY A 137 -7.40 -2.62 -11.46
CA GLY A 137 -6.60 -2.38 -12.67
C GLY A 137 -5.61 -1.22 -12.59
N GLY A 138 -5.25 -0.77 -11.39
CA GLY A 138 -4.30 0.35 -11.21
C GLY A 138 -4.94 1.72 -11.41
N VAL A 139 -6.24 1.85 -11.25
CA VAL A 139 -6.96 3.12 -11.34
C VAL A 139 -7.03 3.77 -9.96
N PHE A 140 -6.54 5.01 -9.85
CA PHE A 140 -6.54 5.80 -8.61
C PHE A 140 -7.16 7.15 -8.91
N THR A 141 -8.34 7.43 -8.34
CA THR A 141 -9.13 8.62 -8.65
C THR A 141 -9.05 9.61 -7.50
N LEU A 142 -8.52 10.81 -7.76
CA LEU A 142 -8.54 11.90 -6.77
C LEU A 142 -9.99 12.30 -6.50
N THR A 143 -10.41 12.20 -5.24
CA THR A 143 -11.79 12.50 -4.82
C THR A 143 -11.87 13.74 -3.96
N SER A 144 -10.82 14.06 -3.20
CA SER A 144 -10.79 15.23 -2.33
C SER A 144 -9.37 15.68 -2.05
N THR A 145 -9.22 16.97 -1.80
CA THR A 145 -8.00 17.58 -1.30
C THR A 145 -8.34 18.39 -0.05
N PHE A 146 -7.59 18.15 1.02
CA PHE A 146 -7.67 18.91 2.25
C PHE A 146 -6.41 19.76 2.40
N THR A 147 -6.58 21.07 2.49
CA THR A 147 -5.48 22.02 2.77
C THR A 147 -5.44 22.29 4.26
N PRO A 148 -4.40 21.83 4.97
CA PRO A 148 -4.25 22.12 6.40
C PRO A 148 -4.14 23.63 6.64
N PRO A 149 -4.68 24.18 7.75
CA PRO A 149 -4.47 25.56 8.10
C PRO A 149 -2.97 25.85 8.30
N ALA A 150 -2.46 26.92 7.66
CA ALA A 150 -1.06 27.33 7.78
C ALA A 150 -0.70 27.72 9.24
N PRO A 151 0.56 27.55 9.68
CA PRO A 151 1.71 27.08 8.93
C PRO A 151 2.09 25.65 9.32
N THR A 152 1.81 24.71 8.53
CA THR A 152 2.50 23.45 8.63
C THR A 152 3.70 23.52 7.68
N THR A 153 4.88 23.82 8.23
CA THR A 153 6.12 23.48 7.52
C THR A 153 5.97 22.08 6.98
N ALA A 154 6.26 21.90 5.71
CA ALA A 154 6.30 20.58 5.08
C ALA A 154 7.20 19.68 5.93
N GLY A 155 6.62 18.85 6.75
CA GLY A 155 7.35 18.05 7.69
C GLY A 155 6.41 17.30 8.61
N ASN A 156 6.32 16.02 8.39
CA ASN A 156 5.91 15.01 9.36
C ASN A 156 4.47 15.13 9.89
N PHE A 157 3.49 14.76 9.06
CA PHE A 157 2.28 14.20 9.62
C PHE A 157 2.59 12.78 10.08
N ALA A 158 2.77 12.62 11.39
CA ALA A 158 2.73 11.30 11.98
C ALA A 158 1.26 10.88 12.05
N PHE A 159 0.83 10.00 11.15
CA PHE A 159 -0.44 9.30 11.33
C PHE A 159 -0.26 8.32 12.49
N HIS A 160 -0.59 8.74 13.69
CA HIS A 160 -0.71 7.84 14.82
C HIS A 160 -1.97 6.99 14.63
N ARG A 161 -1.80 5.69 14.59
CA ARG A 161 -2.87 4.71 14.72
C ARG A 161 -2.90 4.20 16.17
N PRO A 162 -3.65 4.80 17.08
CA PRO A 162 -4.00 4.11 18.31
C PRO A 162 -5.21 3.22 18.00
N SER A 163 -5.02 1.92 18.05
CA SER A 163 -6.12 0.93 18.15
C SER A 163 -7.32 1.17 17.22
N GLY A 164 -7.08 1.22 15.92
CA GLY A 164 -8.17 1.14 14.93
C GLY A 164 -8.95 2.42 14.64
N THR A 165 -8.59 3.56 15.23
CA THR A 165 -9.27 4.84 14.97
C THR A 165 -8.28 5.85 14.39
N LEU A 166 -8.62 6.45 13.24
CA LEU A 166 -7.89 7.59 12.69
C LEU A 166 -8.21 8.82 13.54
N ALA A 167 -7.22 9.38 14.21
CA ALA A 167 -7.32 10.70 14.81
C ALA A 167 -6.49 11.69 13.99
N ILE A 168 -7.14 12.70 13.43
CA ILE A 168 -6.50 13.89 12.88
C ILE A 168 -6.50 14.90 14.02
N SER A 169 -5.33 15.19 14.57
CA SER A 169 -5.14 16.26 15.56
C SER A 169 -4.58 17.48 14.89
#